data_6f35f422d7f0dbb0db7921460aeeb987
#
_entry.id   6f35f422d7f0dbb0db7921460aeeb987
#
_cell.length_a   1.000
_cell.length_b   1.000
_cell.length_c   1.000
_cell.angle_alpha   90.00
_cell.angle_beta   90.00
_cell.angle_gamma   90.00
#
_symmetry.space_group_name_H-M   'P 1'
#
loop_
_entity.id
_entity.type
_entity.pdbx_description
1 polymer ?
#
loop_
_entity_poly.entity_id
_entity_poly.type
_entity_poly.pdbx_seq_one_letter_code
_entity_poly.pdbx_strand_id
1 'polypeptide(L)'
;QMNMKTRPSRILSLFKKGTIGTVQKINLADPRVIEIAALSGVDAVWLCNEHVPNDWLGLEGQIRAARIHDIDTLVRVSRGSYSDYIRPLEADATGIIVPHVTTSDEARQIVSWVRFHPHGKRALDGGNADGQYCHLPIDEYIRHSNEERLIILQIESPEAMENLNEIAAVPGINGLMFGPGDYSHRIGKPGQHMVEEVAMARK
;
A
#
# COMPACT_ATOMS: atom_id res chain seq x y z
N GLN A 1 -32.33 8.36 -2.07
CA GLN A 1 -31.10 7.60 -2.33
C GLN A 1 -29.98 8.24 -1.49
N MET A 2 -29.39 7.47 -0.58
CA MET A 2 -28.15 7.91 0.10
C MET A 2 -27.07 8.04 -0.96
N ASN A 3 -26.51 9.24 -1.15
CA ASN A 3 -25.43 9.47 -2.09
C ASN A 3 -24.13 8.96 -1.40
N MET A 4 -23.84 7.68 -1.58
CA MET A 4 -22.66 7.02 -1.03
C MET A 4 -21.45 7.51 -1.82
N LYS A 5 -20.59 8.29 -1.18
CA LYS A 5 -19.37 8.80 -1.83
C LYS A 5 -18.20 7.86 -1.55
N THR A 6 -17.48 7.51 -2.59
CA THR A 6 -16.15 6.89 -2.46
C THR A 6 -15.18 7.89 -1.86
N ARG A 7 -14.26 7.43 -1.01
CA ARG A 7 -13.24 8.28 -0.41
C ARG A 7 -11.99 8.30 -1.30
N PRO A 8 -11.59 9.47 -1.85
CA PRO A 8 -10.35 9.58 -2.61
C PRO A 8 -9.13 9.36 -1.70
N SER A 9 -8.01 8.93 -2.29
CA SER A 9 -6.74 8.82 -1.56
C SER A 9 -6.18 10.21 -1.22
N ARG A 10 -5.91 10.43 0.08
CA ARG A 10 -5.26 11.65 0.57
C ARG A 10 -3.81 11.74 0.08
N ILE A 11 -3.07 10.64 0.17
CA ILE A 11 -1.68 10.57 -0.32
C ILE A 11 -1.59 10.83 -1.82
N LEU A 12 -2.47 10.20 -2.62
CA LEU A 12 -2.49 10.44 -4.06
C LEU A 12 -2.84 11.90 -4.40
N SER A 13 -3.76 12.49 -3.65
CA SER A 13 -4.12 13.90 -3.81
C SER A 13 -2.95 14.84 -3.50
N LEU A 14 -2.15 14.53 -2.48
CA LEU A 14 -0.92 15.26 -2.15
C LEU A 14 0.13 15.12 -3.24
N PHE A 15 0.35 13.91 -3.74
CA PHE A 15 1.28 13.65 -4.85
C PHE A 15 0.90 14.43 -6.12
N LYS A 16 -0.39 14.44 -6.49
CA LYS A 16 -0.89 15.21 -7.63
C LYS A 16 -0.64 16.73 -7.49
N LYS A 17 -0.56 17.23 -6.24
CA LYS A 17 -0.24 18.64 -5.94
C LYS A 17 1.26 18.93 -5.81
N GLY A 18 2.11 17.91 -5.96
CA GLY A 18 3.56 18.03 -5.74
C GLY A 18 3.94 18.29 -4.27
N THR A 19 3.09 17.89 -3.33
CA THR A 19 3.32 18.06 -1.89
C THR A 19 3.69 16.73 -1.23
N ILE A 20 4.39 16.80 -0.10
CA ILE A 20 4.81 15.64 0.68
C ILE A 20 3.67 15.21 1.59
N GLY A 21 3.35 13.91 1.60
CA GLY A 21 2.47 13.29 2.58
C GLY A 21 3.26 12.65 3.72
N THR A 22 2.72 12.73 4.93
CA THR A 22 3.31 12.12 6.13
C THR A 22 2.71 10.75 6.38
N VAL A 23 3.55 9.72 6.56
CA VAL A 23 3.12 8.34 6.79
C VAL A 23 3.76 7.80 8.06
N GLN A 24 2.93 7.38 9.02
CA GLN A 24 3.40 6.79 10.27
C GLN A 24 3.32 5.26 10.22
N LYS A 25 4.46 4.58 10.38
CA LYS A 25 4.47 3.13 10.53
C LYS A 25 3.96 2.71 11.90
N ILE A 26 3.02 1.77 11.94
CA ILE A 26 2.42 1.23 13.15
C ILE A 26 2.74 -0.26 13.28
N ASN A 27 3.38 -0.64 14.39
CA ASN A 27 3.71 -2.03 14.72
C ASN A 27 2.82 -2.61 15.84
N LEU A 28 1.75 -1.92 16.22
CA LEU A 28 0.79 -2.35 17.21
C LEU A 28 -0.54 -2.68 16.53
N ALA A 29 -1.09 -3.86 16.81
CA ALA A 29 -2.37 -4.32 16.26
C ALA A 29 -3.55 -3.80 17.10
N ASP A 30 -3.67 -2.48 17.24
CA ASP A 30 -4.73 -1.85 18.06
C ASP A 30 -5.33 -0.64 17.30
N PRO A 31 -6.64 -0.62 17.02
CA PRO A 31 -7.30 0.50 16.33
C PRO A 31 -7.12 1.85 17.02
N ARG A 32 -7.02 1.88 18.36
CA ARG A 32 -6.84 3.13 19.12
C ARG A 32 -5.54 3.84 18.78
N VAL A 33 -4.48 3.11 18.45
CA VAL A 33 -3.20 3.68 18.02
C VAL A 33 -3.35 4.41 16.69
N ILE A 34 -4.23 3.91 15.81
CA ILE A 34 -4.53 4.55 14.53
C ILE A 34 -5.26 5.88 14.74
N GLU A 35 -6.23 5.92 15.66
CA GLU A 35 -6.93 7.16 16.02
C GLU A 35 -5.96 8.20 16.61
N ILE A 36 -5.06 7.77 17.50
CA ILE A 36 -4.03 8.67 18.08
C ILE A 36 -3.10 9.20 16.97
N ALA A 37 -2.66 8.35 16.05
CA ALA A 37 -1.84 8.77 14.93
C ALA A 37 -2.57 9.79 14.04
N ALA A 38 -3.85 9.54 13.74
CA ALA A 38 -4.67 10.47 12.96
C ALA A 38 -4.82 11.82 13.63
N LEU A 39 -5.10 11.84 14.94
CA LEU A 39 -5.21 13.07 15.74
C LEU A 39 -3.89 13.84 15.85
N SER A 40 -2.74 13.17 15.65
CA SER A 40 -1.43 13.85 15.58
C SER A 40 -1.16 14.52 14.23
N GLY A 41 -2.06 14.36 13.24
CA GLY A 41 -2.01 15.09 11.97
C GLY A 41 -1.28 14.38 10.84
N VAL A 42 -1.05 13.06 10.93
CA VAL A 42 -0.49 12.29 9.80
C VAL A 42 -1.49 12.14 8.65
N ASP A 43 -0.99 12.02 7.44
CA ASP A 43 -1.83 11.85 6.25
C ASP A 43 -2.20 10.38 6.00
N ALA A 44 -1.35 9.46 6.47
CA ALA A 44 -1.57 8.04 6.35
C ALA A 44 -0.90 7.25 7.48
N VAL A 45 -1.37 6.03 7.69
CA VAL A 45 -0.69 5.01 8.50
C VAL A 45 -0.22 3.86 7.63
N TRP A 46 0.95 3.34 7.97
CA TRP A 46 1.50 2.13 7.37
C TRP A 46 1.31 0.97 8.35
N LEU A 47 0.36 0.09 8.03
CA LEU A 47 0.10 -1.15 8.74
C LEU A 47 0.98 -2.26 8.18
N CYS A 48 1.30 -3.28 8.99
CA CYS A 48 2.22 -4.32 8.55
C CYS A 48 1.67 -5.71 8.85
N ASN A 49 1.51 -6.53 7.81
CA ASN A 49 1.19 -7.96 7.90
C ASN A 49 2.39 -8.86 7.64
N GLU A 50 3.55 -8.30 7.36
CA GLU A 50 4.79 -9.06 7.17
C GLU A 50 5.46 -9.41 8.51
N HIS A 51 5.55 -8.44 9.44
CA HIS A 51 6.29 -8.59 10.70
C HIS A 51 5.42 -8.39 11.95
N VAL A 52 4.18 -8.00 11.80
CA VAL A 52 3.26 -7.77 12.91
C VAL A 52 2.20 -8.86 12.90
N PRO A 53 1.90 -9.51 14.04
CA PRO A 53 0.89 -10.57 14.13
C PRO A 53 -0.54 -9.98 14.10
N ASN A 54 -0.89 -9.32 12.99
CA ASN A 54 -2.25 -8.88 12.72
C ASN A 54 -3.08 -10.04 12.20
N ASP A 55 -4.22 -10.31 12.81
CA ASP A 55 -5.28 -11.07 12.15
C ASP A 55 -6.11 -10.17 11.23
N TRP A 56 -6.93 -10.78 10.40
CA TRP A 56 -7.72 -10.03 9.41
C TRP A 56 -8.77 -9.12 10.06
N LEU A 57 -9.38 -9.51 11.16
CA LEU A 57 -10.38 -8.69 11.87
C LEU A 57 -9.71 -7.49 12.57
N GLY A 58 -8.53 -7.70 13.15
CA GLY A 58 -7.73 -6.63 13.73
C GLY A 58 -7.31 -5.61 12.67
N LEU A 59 -6.85 -6.08 11.51
CA LEU A 59 -6.48 -5.24 10.38
C LEU A 59 -7.68 -4.40 9.87
N GLU A 60 -8.85 -5.03 9.68
CA GLU A 60 -10.07 -4.31 9.33
C GLU A 60 -10.46 -3.26 10.37
N GLY A 61 -10.30 -3.57 11.66
CA GLY A 61 -10.54 -2.61 12.75
C GLY A 61 -9.64 -1.39 12.65
N GLN A 62 -8.34 -1.59 12.35
CA GLN A 62 -7.37 -0.51 12.14
C GLN A 62 -7.72 0.33 10.91
N ILE A 63 -8.10 -0.30 9.79
CA ILE A 63 -8.50 0.40 8.55
C ILE A 63 -9.77 1.24 8.82
N ARG A 64 -10.76 0.70 9.54
CA ARG A 64 -11.97 1.44 9.93
C ARG A 64 -11.65 2.65 10.81
N ALA A 65 -10.74 2.51 11.77
CA ALA A 65 -10.29 3.63 12.62
C ALA A 65 -9.67 4.75 11.78
N ALA A 66 -8.83 4.43 10.81
CA ALA A 66 -8.26 5.41 9.89
C ALA A 66 -9.34 6.12 9.04
N ARG A 67 -10.35 5.38 8.57
CA ARG A 67 -11.46 5.95 7.79
C ARG A 67 -12.30 6.95 8.57
N ILE A 68 -12.50 6.73 9.89
CA ILE A 68 -13.24 7.67 10.75
C ILE A 68 -12.57 9.04 10.77
N HIS A 69 -11.24 9.08 10.68
CA HIS A 69 -10.43 10.30 10.72
C HIS A 69 -9.98 10.79 9.34
N ASP A 70 -10.50 10.19 8.27
CA ASP A 70 -10.18 10.55 6.88
C ASP A 70 -8.68 10.53 6.55
N ILE A 71 -7.93 9.59 7.12
CA ILE A 71 -6.53 9.32 6.75
C ILE A 71 -6.41 8.03 5.96
N ASP A 72 -5.37 7.93 5.14
CA ASP A 72 -5.11 6.75 4.33
C ASP A 72 -4.53 5.59 5.14
N THR A 73 -4.74 4.38 4.65
CA THR A 73 -4.06 3.17 5.14
C THR A 73 -3.27 2.53 4.01
N LEU A 74 -1.99 2.30 4.25
CA LEU A 74 -1.09 1.53 3.39
C LEU A 74 -0.74 0.24 4.12
N VAL A 75 -1.16 -0.91 3.60
CA VAL A 75 -0.90 -2.20 4.25
C VAL A 75 0.29 -2.87 3.59
N ARG A 76 1.38 -3.06 4.36
CA ARG A 76 2.47 -3.92 3.89
C ARG A 76 2.03 -5.36 4.01
N VAL A 77 1.87 -6.00 2.86
CA VAL A 77 1.37 -7.36 2.76
C VAL A 77 2.48 -8.38 3.03
N SER A 78 2.11 -9.56 3.51
CA SER A 78 2.98 -10.72 3.44
C SER A 78 3.10 -11.18 1.99
N ARG A 79 4.27 -11.70 1.59
CA ARG A 79 4.44 -12.32 0.28
C ARG A 79 3.85 -13.74 0.31
N GLY A 80 2.63 -13.84 -0.15
CA GLY A 80 1.87 -15.09 -0.12
C GLY A 80 1.04 -15.31 -1.38
N SER A 81 -0.19 -15.71 -1.18
CA SER A 81 -1.16 -15.96 -2.23
C SER A 81 -1.80 -14.67 -2.76
N TYR A 82 -2.51 -14.77 -3.88
CA TYR A 82 -3.35 -13.69 -4.43
C TYR A 82 -4.21 -13.00 -3.35
N SER A 83 -4.79 -13.78 -2.43
CA SER A 83 -5.66 -13.24 -1.37
C SER A 83 -4.93 -12.30 -0.40
N ASP A 84 -3.63 -12.48 -0.17
CA ASP A 84 -2.87 -11.60 0.72
C ASP A 84 -2.74 -10.17 0.15
N TYR A 85 -2.81 -10.02 -1.15
CA TYR A 85 -2.75 -8.73 -1.84
C TYR A 85 -4.11 -8.04 -1.91
N ILE A 86 -5.20 -8.79 -2.10
CA ILE A 86 -6.52 -8.17 -2.32
C ILE A 86 -7.31 -7.94 -1.04
N ARG A 87 -7.19 -8.80 -0.01
CA ARG A 87 -7.96 -8.66 1.25
C ARG A 87 -7.80 -7.32 1.95
N PRO A 88 -6.59 -6.72 2.05
CA PRO A 88 -6.48 -5.36 2.59
C PRO A 88 -7.29 -4.34 1.79
N LEU A 89 -7.30 -4.46 0.47
CA LEU A 89 -8.07 -3.56 -0.40
C LEU A 89 -9.57 -3.77 -0.25
N GLU A 90 -10.03 -5.01 -0.11
CA GLU A 90 -11.43 -5.35 0.16
C GLU A 90 -11.89 -4.85 1.53
N ALA A 91 -10.98 -4.80 2.53
CA ALA A 91 -11.21 -4.12 3.80
C ALA A 91 -11.23 -2.58 3.69
N ASP A 92 -11.03 -2.03 2.48
CA ASP A 92 -10.98 -0.62 2.12
C ASP A 92 -9.69 0.10 2.55
N ALA A 93 -8.56 -0.63 2.62
CA ALA A 93 -7.26 0.04 2.67
C ALA A 93 -7.04 0.89 1.41
N THR A 94 -6.41 2.04 1.57
CA THR A 94 -6.12 2.94 0.45
C THR A 94 -5.08 2.36 -0.50
N GLY A 95 -4.20 1.50 0.00
CA GLY A 95 -3.20 0.84 -0.84
C GLY A 95 -2.46 -0.26 -0.13
N ILE A 96 -1.59 -0.91 -0.90
CA ILE A 96 -0.67 -1.93 -0.41
C ILE A 96 0.78 -1.52 -0.63
N ILE A 97 1.64 -2.00 0.27
CA ILE A 97 3.10 -1.97 0.12
C ILE A 97 3.54 -3.42 -0.06
N VAL A 98 4.22 -3.71 -1.15
CA VAL A 98 4.72 -5.07 -1.43
C VAL A 98 6.22 -5.13 -1.18
N PRO A 99 6.68 -5.90 -0.18
CA PRO A 99 8.10 -6.01 0.15
C PRO A 99 8.85 -6.89 -0.85
N HIS A 100 10.17 -6.77 -0.89
CA HIS A 100 11.10 -7.67 -1.59
C HIS A 100 10.83 -7.85 -3.09
N VAL A 101 10.35 -6.84 -3.77
CA VAL A 101 10.18 -6.89 -5.24
C VAL A 101 11.53 -6.71 -5.90
N THR A 102 11.89 -7.64 -6.79
CA THR A 102 13.22 -7.67 -7.43
C THR A 102 13.18 -7.58 -8.96
N THR A 103 12.03 -7.85 -9.57
CA THR A 103 11.90 -7.86 -11.03
C THR A 103 10.66 -7.13 -11.54
N SER A 104 10.71 -6.70 -12.80
CA SER A 104 9.55 -6.12 -13.49
C SER A 104 8.43 -7.13 -13.76
N ASP A 105 8.74 -8.43 -13.85
CA ASP A 105 7.73 -9.49 -14.00
C ASP A 105 6.91 -9.65 -12.71
N GLU A 106 7.56 -9.64 -11.55
CA GLU A 106 6.85 -9.60 -10.25
C GLU A 106 5.96 -8.36 -10.15
N ALA A 107 6.48 -7.20 -10.53
CA ALA A 107 5.71 -5.95 -10.51
C ALA A 107 4.47 -6.04 -11.43
N ARG A 108 4.61 -6.58 -12.63
CA ARG A 108 3.49 -6.83 -13.55
C ARG A 108 2.46 -7.81 -12.96
N GLN A 109 2.92 -8.86 -12.29
CA GLN A 109 2.03 -9.82 -11.65
C GLN A 109 1.23 -9.18 -10.51
N ILE A 110 1.86 -8.35 -9.68
CA ILE A 110 1.21 -7.59 -8.60
C ILE A 110 0.12 -6.69 -9.18
N VAL A 111 0.44 -5.90 -10.20
CA VAL A 111 -0.54 -5.04 -10.88
C VAL A 111 -1.71 -5.86 -11.43
N SER A 112 -1.42 -7.00 -12.08
CA SER A 112 -2.44 -7.90 -12.61
C SER A 112 -3.41 -8.41 -11.53
N TRP A 113 -2.93 -8.70 -10.32
CA TRP A 113 -3.75 -9.16 -9.21
C TRP A 113 -4.57 -8.05 -8.55
N VAL A 114 -4.03 -6.85 -8.47
CA VAL A 114 -4.58 -5.75 -7.67
C VAL A 114 -5.54 -4.87 -8.46
N ARG A 115 -5.32 -4.70 -9.76
CA ARG A 115 -6.16 -3.88 -10.64
C ARG A 115 -7.30 -4.69 -11.25
N PHE A 116 -8.46 -4.04 -11.38
CA PHE A 116 -9.55 -4.57 -12.19
C PHE A 116 -9.30 -4.37 -13.69
N HIS A 117 -10.01 -5.10 -14.53
CA HIS A 117 -10.04 -4.85 -15.97
C HIS A 117 -10.31 -3.35 -16.28
N PRO A 118 -9.66 -2.75 -17.30
CA PRO A 118 -8.71 -3.34 -18.25
C PRO A 118 -7.25 -3.38 -17.76
N HIS A 119 -6.94 -2.85 -16.56
CA HIS A 119 -5.57 -2.71 -16.06
C HIS A 119 -5.01 -3.97 -15.39
N GLY A 120 -5.88 -4.90 -15.02
CA GLY A 120 -5.51 -6.15 -14.36
C GLY A 120 -6.62 -7.21 -14.43
N LYS A 121 -6.50 -8.21 -13.55
CA LYS A 121 -7.37 -9.40 -13.51
C LYS A 121 -7.93 -9.66 -12.10
N ARG A 122 -8.00 -8.64 -11.25
CA ARG A 122 -8.59 -8.77 -9.91
C ARG A 122 -10.00 -9.35 -10.01
N ALA A 123 -10.32 -10.34 -9.19
CA ALA A 123 -11.67 -10.89 -9.11
C ALA A 123 -12.63 -9.84 -8.55
N LEU A 124 -13.83 -9.79 -9.10
CA LEU A 124 -14.85 -8.81 -8.74
C LEU A 124 -15.73 -9.36 -7.60
N ASP A 125 -15.61 -8.75 -6.42
CA ASP A 125 -16.51 -8.95 -5.29
C ASP A 125 -16.79 -7.60 -4.62
N GLY A 126 -18.00 -7.06 -4.80
CA GLY A 126 -18.44 -5.81 -4.18
C GLY A 126 -19.02 -5.99 -2.78
N GLY A 127 -19.05 -7.21 -2.25
CA GLY A 127 -19.68 -7.55 -0.96
C GLY A 127 -18.91 -7.11 0.28
N ASN A 128 -17.73 -6.50 0.10
CA ASN A 128 -16.84 -6.05 1.17
C ASN A 128 -16.88 -4.52 1.35
N ALA A 129 -16.07 -4.01 2.26
CA ALA A 129 -16.08 -2.59 2.65
C ALA A 129 -15.74 -1.63 1.50
N ASP A 130 -14.84 -2.01 0.61
CA ASP A 130 -14.44 -1.20 -0.55
C ASP A 130 -15.53 -1.09 -1.62
N GLY A 131 -16.41 -2.10 -1.74
CA GLY A 131 -17.62 -2.09 -2.57
C GLY A 131 -18.88 -1.61 -1.81
N GLN A 132 -18.68 -1.12 -0.58
CA GLN A 132 -19.75 -0.67 0.31
C GLN A 132 -20.87 -1.71 0.47
N TYR A 133 -20.48 -2.98 0.58
CA TYR A 133 -21.38 -4.11 0.78
C TYR A 133 -22.46 -4.20 -0.32
N CYS A 134 -22.03 -4.14 -1.58
CA CYS A 134 -22.87 -4.13 -2.78
C CYS A 134 -23.76 -2.88 -2.96
N HIS A 135 -23.53 -1.81 -2.21
CA HIS A 135 -24.29 -0.55 -2.40
C HIS A 135 -23.64 0.39 -3.42
N LEU A 136 -22.35 0.19 -3.71
CA LEU A 136 -21.66 0.96 -4.73
C LEU A 136 -21.98 0.38 -6.13
N PRO A 137 -22.35 1.19 -7.13
CA PRO A 137 -22.48 0.74 -8.51
C PRO A 137 -21.17 0.09 -9.00
N ILE A 138 -21.27 -1.02 -9.73
CA ILE A 138 -20.12 -1.84 -10.11
C ILE A 138 -19.10 -1.06 -10.95
N ASP A 139 -19.54 -0.24 -11.86
CA ASP A 139 -18.68 0.62 -12.70
C ASP A 139 -17.95 1.69 -11.86
N GLU A 140 -18.63 2.29 -10.90
CA GLU A 140 -18.02 3.22 -9.94
C GLU A 140 -17.00 2.52 -9.03
N TYR A 141 -17.33 1.32 -8.54
CA TYR A 141 -16.40 0.50 -7.74
C TYR A 141 -15.12 0.17 -8.50
N ILE A 142 -15.24 -0.33 -9.73
CA ILE A 142 -14.11 -0.66 -10.60
C ILE A 142 -13.25 0.59 -10.87
N ARG A 143 -13.88 1.68 -11.30
CA ARG A 143 -13.20 2.93 -11.60
C ARG A 143 -12.46 3.48 -10.38
N HIS A 144 -13.15 3.61 -9.25
CA HIS A 144 -12.56 4.10 -8.01
C HIS A 144 -11.37 3.24 -7.56
N SER A 145 -11.51 1.92 -7.59
CA SER A 145 -10.44 1.02 -7.21
C SER A 145 -9.21 1.15 -8.13
N ASN A 146 -9.42 1.27 -9.43
CA ASN A 146 -8.31 1.42 -10.37
C ASN A 146 -7.61 2.79 -10.27
N GLU A 147 -8.34 3.87 -9.96
CA GLU A 147 -7.83 5.24 -9.93
C GLU A 147 -7.25 5.66 -8.57
N GLU A 148 -7.83 5.18 -7.45
CA GLU A 148 -7.55 5.70 -6.11
C GLU A 148 -6.80 4.72 -5.20
N ARG A 149 -6.68 3.43 -5.56
CA ARG A 149 -5.89 2.48 -4.76
C ARG A 149 -4.42 2.53 -5.16
N LEU A 150 -3.54 2.53 -4.16
CA LEU A 150 -2.11 2.64 -4.35
C LEU A 150 -1.42 1.28 -4.37
N ILE A 151 -0.50 1.10 -5.30
CA ILE A 151 0.46 0.01 -5.33
C ILE A 151 1.85 0.61 -5.13
N ILE A 152 2.46 0.33 -3.99
CA ILE A 152 3.81 0.77 -3.64
C ILE A 152 4.70 -0.47 -3.58
N LEU A 153 5.81 -0.47 -4.30
CA LEU A 153 6.76 -1.57 -4.28
C LEU A 153 7.98 -1.20 -3.45
N GLN A 154 8.38 -2.08 -2.53
CA GLN A 154 9.53 -1.83 -1.66
C GLN A 154 10.80 -2.39 -2.32
N ILE A 155 11.75 -1.50 -2.54
CA ILE A 155 13.07 -1.76 -3.14
C ILE A 155 14.08 -1.82 -2.00
N GLU A 156 14.67 -3.00 -1.75
CA GLU A 156 15.45 -3.25 -0.55
C GLU A 156 16.55 -4.30 -0.74
N SER A 157 16.98 -4.47 -1.99
CA SER A 157 18.12 -5.34 -2.31
C SER A 157 18.95 -4.77 -3.46
N PRO A 158 20.23 -5.14 -3.58
CA PRO A 158 21.05 -4.79 -4.75
C PRO A 158 20.40 -5.23 -6.08
N GLU A 159 19.86 -6.43 -6.13
CA GLU A 159 19.15 -6.96 -7.31
C GLU A 159 17.94 -6.07 -7.70
N ALA A 160 17.14 -5.63 -6.73
CA ALA A 160 16.04 -4.70 -7.00
C ALA A 160 16.54 -3.34 -7.52
N MET A 161 17.68 -2.87 -7.03
CA MET A 161 18.30 -1.63 -7.51
C MET A 161 18.84 -1.75 -8.93
N GLU A 162 19.41 -2.90 -9.31
CA GLU A 162 19.85 -3.17 -10.68
C GLU A 162 18.67 -3.14 -11.67
N ASN A 163 17.51 -3.63 -11.24
CA ASN A 163 16.28 -3.69 -12.03
C ASN A 163 15.34 -2.48 -11.83
N LEU A 164 15.78 -1.45 -11.10
CA LEU A 164 14.93 -0.33 -10.66
C LEU A 164 14.16 0.34 -11.80
N ASN A 165 14.84 0.65 -12.89
CA ASN A 165 14.25 1.32 -14.05
C ASN A 165 13.16 0.47 -14.73
N GLU A 166 13.38 -0.84 -14.83
CA GLU A 166 12.41 -1.77 -15.40
C GLU A 166 11.19 -1.94 -14.48
N ILE A 167 11.41 -2.01 -13.17
CA ILE A 167 10.34 -2.08 -12.17
C ILE A 167 9.51 -0.79 -12.20
N ALA A 168 10.18 0.37 -12.18
CA ALA A 168 9.52 1.67 -12.18
C ALA A 168 8.71 1.94 -13.45
N ALA A 169 9.11 1.36 -14.58
CA ALA A 169 8.43 1.50 -15.86
C ALA A 169 7.14 0.66 -15.98
N VAL A 170 6.84 -0.22 -15.02
CA VAL A 170 5.63 -1.06 -15.08
C VAL A 170 4.37 -0.20 -14.86
N PRO A 171 3.44 -0.15 -15.84
CA PRO A 171 2.21 0.63 -15.69
C PRO A 171 1.35 0.14 -14.54
N GLY A 172 0.72 1.05 -13.80
CA GLY A 172 -0.19 0.74 -12.70
C GLY A 172 0.44 0.76 -11.31
N ILE A 173 1.76 0.92 -11.21
CA ILE A 173 2.48 1.20 -9.96
C ILE A 173 2.34 2.70 -9.64
N ASN A 174 2.16 3.03 -8.37
CA ASN A 174 2.00 4.42 -7.90
C ASN A 174 3.24 4.97 -7.21
N GLY A 175 4.13 4.11 -6.75
CA GLY A 175 5.35 4.54 -6.08
C GLY A 175 6.30 3.41 -5.76
N LEU A 176 7.54 3.80 -5.50
CA LEU A 176 8.60 2.94 -5.00
C LEU A 176 8.99 3.43 -3.61
N MET A 177 9.29 2.51 -2.71
CA MET A 177 9.73 2.80 -1.36
C MET A 177 11.08 2.10 -1.12
N PHE A 178 12.09 2.87 -0.75
CA PHE A 178 13.38 2.31 -0.40
C PHE A 178 13.38 1.73 1.01
N GLY A 179 13.83 0.47 1.16
CA GLY A 179 13.96 -0.25 2.43
C GLY A 179 15.41 -0.28 2.93
N PRO A 180 15.91 0.77 3.63
CA PRO A 180 17.32 0.87 3.99
C PRO A 180 17.78 -0.22 4.97
N GLY A 181 16.91 -0.77 5.80
CA GLY A 181 17.21 -1.84 6.74
C GLY A 181 17.71 -3.09 6.02
N ASP A 182 16.87 -3.65 5.17
CA ASP A 182 17.20 -4.86 4.40
C ASP A 182 18.28 -4.61 3.36
N TYR A 183 18.26 -3.45 2.70
CA TYR A 183 19.31 -3.10 1.77
C TYR A 183 20.69 -3.08 2.44
N SER A 184 20.84 -2.40 3.59
CA SER A 184 22.12 -2.35 4.33
C SER A 184 22.58 -3.74 4.78
N HIS A 185 21.64 -4.59 5.21
CA HIS A 185 21.92 -5.97 5.57
C HIS A 185 22.44 -6.78 4.36
N ARG A 186 21.77 -6.65 3.20
CA ARG A 186 22.13 -7.42 1.99
C ARG A 186 23.46 -7.01 1.34
N ILE A 187 23.92 -5.77 1.56
CA ILE A 187 25.27 -5.34 1.18
C ILE A 187 26.35 -5.62 2.26
N GLY A 188 26.01 -6.40 3.29
CA GLY A 188 26.95 -6.78 4.37
C GLY A 188 27.24 -5.68 5.40
N LYS A 189 26.38 -4.64 5.47
CA LYS A 189 26.51 -3.49 6.39
C LYS A 189 25.26 -3.28 7.24
N PRO A 190 24.80 -4.30 8.01
CA PRO A 190 23.49 -4.25 8.69
C PRO A 190 23.40 -3.06 9.66
N GLY A 191 22.30 -2.31 9.55
CA GLY A 191 22.01 -1.14 10.38
C GLY A 191 22.81 0.12 10.05
N GLN A 192 23.72 0.06 9.10
CA GLN A 192 24.54 1.21 8.70
C GLN A 192 23.83 2.03 7.61
N HIS A 193 22.77 2.75 7.97
CA HIS A 193 21.92 3.48 7.02
C HIS A 193 22.54 4.76 6.46
N MET A 194 23.65 5.24 7.03
CA MET A 194 24.31 6.49 6.65
C MET A 194 25.60 6.26 5.85
N VAL A 195 25.97 5.02 5.54
CA VAL A 195 27.13 4.76 4.67
C VAL A 195 26.81 5.18 3.23
N GLU A 196 27.87 5.51 2.48
CA GLU A 196 27.74 6.10 1.15
C GLU A 196 26.89 5.25 0.21
N GLU A 197 27.07 3.93 0.21
CA GLU A 197 26.33 3.00 -0.66
C GLU A 197 24.81 3.04 -0.40
N VAL A 198 24.41 3.12 0.87
CA VAL A 198 22.99 3.24 1.25
C VAL A 198 22.46 4.63 0.91
N ALA A 199 23.26 5.67 1.13
CA ALA A 199 22.89 7.04 0.80
C ALA A 199 22.75 7.26 -0.73
N MET A 200 23.60 6.62 -1.53
CA MET A 200 23.50 6.66 -3.00
C MET A 200 22.29 5.91 -3.52
N ALA A 201 21.98 4.73 -2.97
CA ALA A 201 20.81 3.95 -3.36
C ALA A 201 19.48 4.66 -3.05
N ARG A 202 19.48 5.64 -2.15
CA ARG A 202 18.30 6.43 -1.77
C ARG A 202 18.02 7.59 -2.74
N LYS A 203 18.99 8.03 -3.54
CA LYS A 203 18.87 9.14 -4.49
C LYS A 203 18.30 8.69 -5.82
#